data_6eaf488458fa13f4bcd2b54842992714
#
_entry.id   6eaf488458fa13f4bcd2b54842992714
#
_cell.length_a   1.000
_cell.length_b   1.000
_cell.length_c   1.000
_cell.angle_alpha   90.00
_cell.angle_beta   90.00
_cell.angle_gamma   90.00
#
_symmetry.space_group_name_H-M   'P 1'
#
loop_
_entity.id
_entity.type
_entity.pdbx_description
1 polymer ?
#
loop_
_entity_poly.entity_id
_entity_poly.type
_entity_poly.pdbx_seq_one_letter_code
_entity_poly.pdbx_strand_id
1 'polypeptide(L)'
;MGLISAATTIFDAGSMSAGLGGNMTFIKKLTASSSATLSFVDGSDGVVLDDTYKEYVFTFKNIHPASDDASFTFQGNVSGGSGYNETITSTAFRTYHSESGSTNLSYGSGSDQAQGTAFQILMPYMDNDNDSNGGGSLHLFNPSSTVFVKHFMSRNQFVLNSAYSWNMFIAGYINTTAAIDEIQFKMSSGNIDAGDICLYGIA
;
A
#
# COMPACT_ATOMS: atom_id res chain seq x y z
N MET A 1 11.04 -34.29 -6.54
CA MET A 1 9.77 -35.07 -6.60
C MET A 1 8.80 -34.37 -5.65
N GLY A 2 7.70 -33.88 -6.19
CA GLY A 2 6.69 -33.18 -5.38
C GLY A 2 5.77 -34.15 -4.63
N LEU A 3 5.07 -33.66 -3.62
CA LEU A 3 3.99 -34.40 -2.93
C LEU A 3 2.76 -34.42 -3.85
N ILE A 4 2.27 -35.64 -4.18
CA ILE A 4 1.12 -35.83 -5.08
C ILE A 4 0.03 -36.57 -4.33
N SER A 5 -1.23 -36.12 -4.42
CA SER A 5 -2.41 -36.80 -3.95
C SER A 5 -3.46 -36.90 -5.06
N ALA A 6 -3.98 -38.08 -5.33
CA ALA A 6 -4.97 -38.38 -6.38
C ALA A 6 -4.60 -37.74 -7.74
N ALA A 7 -3.35 -37.89 -8.18
CA ALA A 7 -2.78 -37.33 -9.41
C ALA A 7 -2.68 -35.78 -9.44
N THR A 8 -2.97 -35.09 -8.33
CA THR A 8 -2.78 -33.66 -8.20
C THR A 8 -1.47 -33.38 -7.47
N THR A 9 -0.58 -32.61 -8.08
CA THR A 9 0.62 -32.14 -7.42
C THR A 9 0.21 -31.13 -6.32
N ILE A 10 0.52 -31.44 -5.07
CA ILE A 10 0.22 -30.58 -3.92
C ILE A 10 1.39 -29.64 -3.65
N PHE A 11 2.60 -30.20 -3.71
CA PHE A 11 3.84 -29.47 -3.52
C PHE A 11 4.82 -29.83 -4.64
N ASP A 12 5.38 -28.84 -5.29
CA ASP A 12 6.47 -29.01 -6.23
C ASP A 12 7.52 -27.91 -6.04
N ALA A 13 8.80 -28.31 -6.03
CA ALA A 13 9.94 -27.39 -5.82
C ALA A 13 9.80 -26.41 -4.64
N GLY A 14 9.11 -26.82 -3.57
CA GLY A 14 8.91 -26.00 -2.38
C GLY A 14 7.71 -25.04 -2.44
N SER A 15 6.91 -25.10 -3.50
CA SER A 15 5.71 -24.30 -3.65
C SER A 15 4.45 -25.16 -3.60
N MET A 16 3.34 -24.63 -3.07
CA MET A 16 2.02 -25.24 -3.23
C MET A 16 1.51 -25.07 -4.66
N SER A 17 0.84 -26.11 -5.18
CA SER A 17 0.21 -26.00 -6.50
C SER A 17 -0.83 -24.91 -6.53
N ALA A 18 -0.95 -24.20 -7.66
CA ALA A 18 -2.04 -23.28 -7.91
C ALA A 18 -3.40 -23.99 -7.68
N GLY A 19 -4.28 -23.38 -6.90
CA GLY A 19 -5.59 -23.93 -6.53
C GLY A 19 -5.64 -24.62 -5.16
N LEU A 20 -4.50 -24.89 -4.51
CA LEU A 20 -4.42 -25.33 -3.11
C LEU A 20 -4.02 -24.19 -2.16
N GLY A 21 -3.53 -23.06 -2.70
CA GLY A 21 -3.36 -21.80 -1.97
C GLY A 21 -4.74 -21.20 -1.66
N GLY A 22 -4.87 -20.50 -0.52
CA GLY A 22 -6.04 -19.67 -0.25
C GLY A 22 -6.19 -18.55 -1.29
N ASN A 23 -7.35 -17.90 -1.33
CA ASN A 23 -7.62 -16.80 -2.27
C ASN A 23 -6.65 -15.60 -2.12
N MET A 24 -5.81 -15.57 -1.08
CA MET A 24 -4.81 -14.55 -0.82
C MET A 24 -3.42 -15.20 -0.77
N THR A 25 -2.58 -14.90 -1.74
CA THR A 25 -1.22 -15.46 -1.89
C THR A 25 -0.18 -14.43 -1.48
N PHE A 26 0.66 -14.76 -0.50
CA PHE A 26 1.80 -13.91 -0.12
C PHE A 26 2.83 -13.87 -1.26
N ILE A 27 3.27 -12.66 -1.62
CA ILE A 27 4.26 -12.42 -2.68
C ILE A 27 5.58 -11.95 -2.07
N LYS A 28 5.56 -10.82 -1.35
CA LYS A 28 6.80 -10.19 -0.87
C LYS A 28 6.55 -9.41 0.42
N LYS A 29 7.56 -9.38 1.29
CA LYS A 29 7.64 -8.46 2.42
C LYS A 29 8.86 -7.56 2.28
N LEU A 30 8.67 -6.27 2.49
CA LEU A 30 9.73 -5.30 2.70
C LEU A 30 9.64 -4.78 4.14
N THR A 31 10.78 -4.75 4.83
CA THR A 31 10.90 -4.23 6.19
C THR A 31 11.68 -2.92 6.14
N ALA A 32 11.11 -1.86 6.71
CA ALA A 32 11.82 -0.59 6.87
C ALA A 32 12.86 -0.68 7.98
N SER A 33 14.00 -0.04 7.74
CA SER A 33 15.07 0.19 8.72
C SER A 33 15.69 1.53 8.37
N SER A 34 15.07 2.60 8.82
CA SER A 34 15.40 3.98 8.44
C SER A 34 15.49 4.16 6.91
N SER A 35 14.47 3.67 6.20
CA SER A 35 14.44 3.58 4.74
C SER A 35 13.84 4.83 4.13
N ALA A 36 14.52 5.45 3.18
CA ALA A 36 14.00 6.62 2.45
C ALA A 36 12.77 6.26 1.61
N THR A 37 12.78 5.06 1.00
CA THR A 37 11.68 4.51 0.20
C THR A 37 11.64 3.00 0.35
N LEU A 38 10.46 2.40 0.11
CA LEU A 38 10.25 0.97 -0.10
C LEU A 38 9.52 0.80 -1.43
N SER A 39 10.14 0.11 -2.40
CA SER A 39 9.60 -0.06 -3.75
C SER A 39 9.36 -1.52 -4.05
N PHE A 40 8.18 -1.83 -4.58
CA PHE A 40 7.82 -3.11 -5.18
C PHE A 40 7.87 -2.93 -6.69
N VAL A 41 8.81 -3.61 -7.35
CA VAL A 41 9.06 -3.52 -8.79
C VAL A 41 8.82 -4.90 -9.40
N ASP A 42 7.91 -4.99 -10.37
CA ASP A 42 7.57 -6.25 -11.02
C ASP A 42 8.81 -6.97 -11.60
N GLY A 43 8.87 -8.29 -11.42
CA GLY A 43 10.00 -9.11 -11.85
C GLY A 43 11.27 -8.93 -11.02
N SER A 44 11.34 -7.97 -10.09
CA SER A 44 12.50 -7.75 -9.23
C SER A 44 12.31 -8.44 -7.88
N ASP A 45 13.32 -9.22 -7.46
CA ASP A 45 13.41 -9.83 -6.12
C ASP A 45 12.13 -10.60 -5.70
N GLY A 46 11.47 -11.25 -6.67
CA GLY A 46 10.28 -12.09 -6.47
C GLY A 46 8.96 -11.28 -6.33
N VAL A 47 8.97 -10.00 -6.65
CA VAL A 47 7.74 -9.20 -6.77
C VAL A 47 6.99 -9.59 -8.04
N VAL A 48 5.67 -9.72 -7.93
CA VAL A 48 4.74 -9.95 -9.04
C VAL A 48 3.68 -8.85 -8.96
N LEU A 49 3.56 -8.02 -10.01
CA LEU A 49 2.56 -6.96 -10.21
C LEU A 49 1.99 -6.99 -11.64
N ASP A 50 2.05 -8.14 -12.29
CA ASP A 50 1.60 -8.41 -13.65
C ASP A 50 0.10 -8.80 -13.73
N ASP A 51 -0.31 -9.60 -14.70
CA ASP A 51 -1.69 -10.06 -14.88
C ASP A 51 -2.01 -11.39 -14.17
N THR A 52 -1.07 -11.92 -13.37
CA THR A 52 -1.27 -13.14 -12.58
C THR A 52 -2.42 -12.99 -11.60
N TYR A 53 -2.55 -11.80 -10.99
CA TYR A 53 -3.67 -11.46 -10.11
C TYR A 53 -4.39 -10.21 -10.61
N LYS A 54 -5.70 -10.15 -10.39
CA LYS A 54 -6.50 -8.97 -10.75
C LYS A 54 -6.64 -7.96 -9.62
N GLU A 55 -6.29 -8.37 -8.42
CA GLU A 55 -6.22 -7.53 -7.24
C GLU A 55 -4.91 -7.81 -6.48
N TYR A 56 -4.25 -6.75 -6.07
CA TYR A 56 -3.07 -6.79 -5.22
C TYR A 56 -3.35 -6.04 -3.92
N VAL A 57 -2.93 -6.63 -2.79
CA VAL A 57 -3.13 -6.04 -1.46
C VAL A 57 -1.78 -5.81 -0.81
N PHE A 58 -1.52 -4.56 -0.45
CA PHE A 58 -0.41 -4.19 0.43
C PHE A 58 -0.95 -4.04 1.84
N THR A 59 -0.38 -4.76 2.80
CA THR A 59 -0.70 -4.60 4.23
C THR A 59 0.43 -3.91 4.95
N PHE A 60 0.07 -2.98 5.81
CA PHE A 60 0.98 -2.15 6.60
C PHE A 60 0.96 -2.56 8.06
N LYS A 61 2.13 -2.77 8.66
CA LYS A 61 2.27 -3.15 10.06
C LYS A 61 3.33 -2.30 10.71
N ASN A 62 2.97 -1.64 11.82
CA ASN A 62 3.89 -0.85 12.63
C ASN A 62 4.67 0.19 11.81
N ILE A 63 4.03 0.83 10.83
CA ILE A 63 4.65 1.92 10.07
C ILE A 63 4.93 3.06 11.03
N HIS A 64 6.21 3.42 11.15
CA HIS A 64 6.69 4.46 12.05
C HIS A 64 7.52 5.48 11.27
N PRO A 65 7.23 6.79 11.37
CA PRO A 65 8.01 7.84 10.73
C PRO A 65 9.23 8.22 11.58
N ALA A 66 10.34 8.58 10.93
CA ALA A 66 11.50 9.15 11.62
C ALA A 66 11.29 10.64 12.01
N SER A 67 10.32 11.31 11.42
CA SER A 67 10.01 12.73 11.67
C SER A 67 8.58 12.88 12.10
N ASP A 68 8.36 13.75 13.07
CA ASP A 68 7.03 14.13 13.52
C ASP A 68 6.25 14.83 12.39
N ASP A 69 4.92 14.71 12.41
CA ASP A 69 4.00 15.24 11.38
C ASP A 69 4.28 14.72 9.95
N ALA A 70 5.07 13.68 9.77
CA ALA A 70 5.29 13.09 8.47
C ALA A 70 4.07 12.27 8.02
N SER A 71 3.75 12.35 6.73
CA SER A 71 2.67 11.56 6.14
C SER A 71 3.22 10.34 5.41
N PHE A 72 2.64 9.16 5.65
CA PHE A 72 2.92 7.95 4.87
C PHE A 72 2.17 8.01 3.55
N THR A 73 2.88 7.76 2.45
CA THR A 73 2.38 8.01 1.10
C THR A 73 2.73 6.88 0.13
N PHE A 74 2.02 6.79 -1.01
CA PHE A 74 2.37 5.90 -2.11
C PHE A 74 2.24 6.59 -3.46
N GLN A 75 2.92 6.05 -4.48
CA GLN A 75 2.74 6.38 -5.88
C GLN A 75 3.07 5.17 -6.77
N GLY A 76 2.44 5.11 -7.93
CA GLY A 76 2.76 4.14 -8.97
C GLY A 76 3.73 4.69 -10.00
N ASN A 77 4.30 3.78 -10.81
CA ASN A 77 5.07 4.13 -12.00
C ASN A 77 4.65 3.22 -13.15
N VAL A 78 4.46 3.79 -14.34
CA VAL A 78 4.12 3.01 -15.53
C VAL A 78 5.33 2.21 -16.01
N SER A 79 5.07 1.08 -16.64
CA SER A 79 6.11 0.22 -17.22
C SER A 79 7.00 1.01 -18.17
N GLY A 80 8.31 0.99 -17.89
CA GLY A 80 9.31 1.76 -18.61
C GLY A 80 9.31 3.26 -18.32
N GLY A 81 8.48 3.72 -17.39
CA GLY A 81 8.44 5.10 -16.92
C GLY A 81 9.57 5.41 -15.92
N SER A 82 9.60 6.66 -15.45
CA SER A 82 10.51 7.08 -14.39
C SER A 82 9.87 8.18 -13.57
N GLY A 83 10.10 8.17 -12.25
CA GLY A 83 9.82 9.33 -11.41
C GLY A 83 8.61 9.24 -10.49
N TYR A 84 7.82 8.14 -10.48
CA TYR A 84 6.66 7.98 -9.59
C TYR A 84 5.79 9.24 -9.52
N ASN A 85 5.30 9.68 -10.68
CA ASN A 85 4.55 10.92 -10.85
C ASN A 85 3.27 10.74 -11.67
N GLU A 86 2.68 9.57 -11.61
CA GLU A 86 1.42 9.29 -12.31
C GLU A 86 0.30 10.17 -11.77
N THR A 87 -0.58 10.59 -12.66
CA THR A 87 -1.71 11.45 -12.30
C THR A 87 -2.74 10.68 -11.49
N ILE A 88 -3.13 11.20 -10.32
CA ILE A 88 -4.11 10.58 -9.41
C ILE A 88 -5.31 11.51 -9.22
N THR A 89 -6.50 10.92 -9.20
CA THR A 89 -7.72 11.54 -8.65
C THR A 89 -8.25 10.64 -7.54
N SER A 90 -8.49 11.23 -6.37
CA SER A 90 -8.91 10.48 -5.19
C SER A 90 -9.90 11.24 -4.32
N THR A 91 -10.55 10.51 -3.44
CA THR A 91 -11.36 11.04 -2.33
C THR A 91 -10.79 10.56 -1.02
N ALA A 92 -10.96 11.35 0.03
CA ALA A 92 -10.52 11.00 1.36
C ALA A 92 -11.56 11.40 2.41
N PHE A 93 -11.87 10.52 3.35
CA PHE A 93 -12.62 10.88 4.55
C PHE A 93 -12.01 10.21 5.78
N ARG A 94 -12.22 10.82 6.94
CA ARG A 94 -11.58 10.39 8.18
C ARG A 94 -12.53 10.44 9.35
N THR A 95 -12.28 9.54 10.29
CA THR A 95 -12.82 9.63 11.64
C THR A 95 -11.68 9.73 12.64
N TYR A 96 -11.90 10.43 13.74
CA TYR A 96 -10.95 10.41 14.83
C TYR A 96 -11.62 10.47 16.20
N HIS A 97 -10.87 10.02 17.19
CA HIS A 97 -11.16 10.20 18.60
C HIS A 97 -9.87 10.60 19.33
N SER A 98 -9.90 11.73 20.03
CA SER A 98 -8.76 12.13 20.88
C SER A 98 -8.84 11.46 22.24
N GLU A 99 -7.72 11.32 22.91
CA GLU A 99 -7.69 10.85 24.31
C GLU A 99 -8.45 11.77 25.28
N SER A 100 -8.63 13.04 24.91
CA SER A 100 -9.45 14.02 25.67
C SER A 100 -10.95 13.94 25.40
N GLY A 101 -11.41 13.02 24.52
CA GLY A 101 -12.82 12.77 24.24
C GLY A 101 -13.39 13.49 23.02
N SER A 102 -12.59 14.25 22.25
CA SER A 102 -13.08 14.90 21.02
C SER A 102 -13.21 13.90 19.87
N THR A 103 -14.31 13.98 19.13
CA THR A 103 -14.60 13.10 17.99
C THR A 103 -14.99 13.89 16.75
N ASN A 104 -14.70 13.38 15.56
CA ASN A 104 -15.18 13.94 14.30
C ASN A 104 -15.23 12.91 13.18
N LEU A 105 -16.13 13.14 12.21
CA LEU A 105 -16.17 12.50 10.89
C LEU A 105 -16.17 13.64 9.85
N SER A 106 -15.17 13.66 8.98
CA SER A 106 -15.03 14.74 8.00
C SER A 106 -14.38 14.29 6.71
N TYR A 107 -14.59 15.06 5.64
CA TYR A 107 -13.83 14.95 4.41
C TYR A 107 -12.40 15.45 4.64
N GLY A 108 -11.42 14.73 4.06
CA GLY A 108 -9.99 14.98 4.23
C GLY A 108 -9.38 15.74 3.05
N SER A 109 -9.78 17.00 2.81
CA SER A 109 -9.36 17.81 1.65
C SER A 109 -7.85 18.08 1.53
N GLY A 110 -7.06 17.76 2.55
CA GLY A 110 -5.60 17.81 2.47
C GLY A 110 -4.94 16.48 2.11
N SER A 111 -5.73 15.42 1.95
CA SER A 111 -5.24 14.07 1.66
C SER A 111 -5.79 13.48 0.36
N ASP A 112 -6.68 14.19 -0.33
CA ASP A 112 -7.19 13.86 -1.66
C ASP A 112 -6.36 14.50 -2.77
N GLN A 113 -6.58 14.09 -3.99
CA GLN A 113 -5.96 14.66 -5.19
C GLN A 113 -7.00 14.87 -6.29
N ALA A 114 -6.85 15.98 -7.02
CA ALA A 114 -7.64 16.30 -8.21
C ALA A 114 -6.69 16.42 -9.42
N GLN A 115 -6.44 15.31 -10.13
CA GLN A 115 -5.45 15.21 -11.22
C GLN A 115 -4.04 15.64 -10.76
N GLY A 116 -3.67 15.28 -9.54
CA GLY A 116 -2.34 15.57 -8.98
C GLY A 116 -1.32 14.50 -9.33
N THR A 117 -0.04 14.86 -9.35
CA THR A 117 1.08 13.95 -9.59
C THR A 117 1.93 13.70 -8.34
N ALA A 118 1.53 14.28 -7.21
CA ALA A 118 2.19 14.04 -5.93
C ALA A 118 1.93 12.61 -5.44
N PHE A 119 2.73 12.13 -4.52
CA PHE A 119 2.47 10.91 -3.79
C PHE A 119 1.12 11.01 -3.05
N GLN A 120 0.28 10.00 -3.18
CA GLN A 120 -1.01 9.93 -2.50
C GLN A 120 -0.81 9.68 -1.01
N ILE A 121 -1.35 10.56 -0.18
CA ILE A 121 -1.30 10.41 1.28
C ILE A 121 -2.21 9.26 1.71
N LEU A 122 -1.68 8.36 2.55
CA LEU A 122 -2.40 7.25 3.17
C LEU A 122 -2.63 7.47 4.67
N MET A 123 -1.63 7.98 5.38
CA MET A 123 -1.69 8.30 6.81
C MET A 123 -1.05 9.69 7.01
N PRO A 124 -1.85 10.77 7.11
CA PRO A 124 -1.32 12.11 7.29
C PRO A 124 -0.86 12.38 8.73
N TYR A 125 0.15 13.23 8.90
CA TYR A 125 0.56 13.79 10.20
C TYR A 125 0.81 12.74 11.29
N MET A 126 1.51 11.66 10.95
CA MET A 126 1.84 10.60 11.89
C MET A 126 2.77 11.11 12.99
N ASP A 127 2.54 10.62 14.17
CA ASP A 127 3.37 10.85 15.34
C ASP A 127 4.64 9.99 15.30
N ASN A 128 5.77 10.53 15.75
CA ASN A 128 7.06 9.83 15.81
C ASN A 128 7.48 9.43 17.25
N ASP A 129 6.58 9.49 18.21
CA ASP A 129 6.86 8.96 19.54
C ASP A 129 7.07 7.45 19.48
N ASN A 130 7.97 6.92 20.31
CA ASN A 130 8.48 5.54 20.23
C ASN A 130 7.39 4.44 20.31
N ASP A 131 6.21 4.74 20.82
CA ASP A 131 5.08 3.82 20.95
C ASP A 131 3.99 4.07 19.91
N SER A 132 4.15 5.12 19.08
CA SER A 132 3.21 5.50 18.03
C SER A 132 3.51 4.78 16.72
N ASN A 133 2.47 4.32 16.03
CA ASN A 133 2.60 3.69 14.72
C ASN A 133 1.29 3.72 13.93
N GLY A 134 1.36 3.25 12.69
CA GLY A 134 0.21 3.04 11.84
C GLY A 134 0.16 1.66 11.22
N GLY A 135 -1.06 1.23 10.92
CA GLY A 135 -1.34 -0.02 10.21
C GLY A 135 -2.55 0.09 9.30
N GLY A 136 -2.65 -0.81 8.33
CA GLY A 136 -3.76 -0.78 7.39
C GLY A 136 -3.53 -1.59 6.15
N SER A 137 -4.24 -1.22 5.07
CA SER A 137 -4.10 -1.87 3.78
C SER A 137 -4.36 -0.91 2.62
N LEU A 138 -3.76 -1.22 1.47
CA LEU A 138 -4.02 -0.64 0.16
C LEU A 138 -4.37 -1.77 -0.80
N HIS A 139 -5.54 -1.69 -1.43
CA HIS A 139 -5.98 -2.57 -2.51
C HIS A 139 -5.74 -1.85 -3.84
N LEU A 140 -5.07 -2.51 -4.77
CA LEU A 140 -4.79 -2.04 -6.11
C LEU A 140 -5.41 -3.00 -7.12
N PHE A 141 -6.29 -2.51 -7.99
CA PHE A 141 -7.07 -3.34 -8.89
C PHE A 141 -6.47 -3.29 -10.30
N ASN A 142 -6.16 -4.49 -10.82
CA ASN A 142 -5.75 -4.74 -12.20
C ASN A 142 -4.63 -3.78 -12.70
N PRO A 143 -3.48 -3.68 -11.98
CA PRO A 143 -2.42 -2.72 -12.30
C PRO A 143 -1.82 -2.92 -13.69
N SER A 144 -1.74 -4.16 -14.18
CA SER A 144 -1.21 -4.51 -15.49
C SER A 144 -2.14 -4.19 -16.67
N SER A 145 -3.38 -3.73 -16.42
CA SER A 145 -4.31 -3.38 -17.50
C SER A 145 -3.74 -2.32 -18.44
N THR A 146 -3.86 -2.56 -19.75
CA THR A 146 -3.55 -1.57 -20.79
C THR A 146 -4.82 -0.91 -21.38
N VAL A 147 -5.99 -1.15 -20.75
CA VAL A 147 -7.30 -0.66 -21.20
C VAL A 147 -7.93 0.29 -20.19
N PHE A 148 -7.86 -0.04 -18.91
CA PHE A 148 -8.54 0.69 -17.84
C PHE A 148 -7.56 1.47 -16.96
N VAL A 149 -8.04 2.56 -16.35
CA VAL A 149 -7.35 3.24 -15.24
C VAL A 149 -7.23 2.29 -14.03
N LYS A 150 -6.28 2.54 -13.14
CA LYS A 150 -5.98 1.66 -12.00
C LYS A 150 -6.66 2.19 -10.75
N HIS A 151 -7.77 1.56 -10.37
CA HIS A 151 -8.45 1.90 -9.12
C HIS A 151 -7.68 1.41 -7.90
N PHE A 152 -7.79 2.15 -6.82
CA PHE A 152 -7.27 1.75 -5.52
C PHE A 152 -8.21 2.14 -4.39
N MET A 153 -8.13 1.39 -3.28
CA MET A 153 -8.83 1.68 -2.03
C MET A 153 -7.88 1.42 -0.86
N SER A 154 -7.93 2.29 0.15
CA SER A 154 -7.08 2.14 1.34
C SER A 154 -7.88 2.46 2.60
N ARG A 155 -7.61 1.69 3.65
CA ARG A 155 -8.09 1.97 5.00
C ARG A 155 -6.95 1.81 5.98
N ASN A 156 -6.70 2.86 6.76
CA ASN A 156 -5.56 2.91 7.66
C ASN A 156 -5.98 3.45 9.03
N GLN A 157 -5.39 2.87 10.08
CA GLN A 157 -5.50 3.29 11.45
C GLN A 157 -4.12 3.66 11.97
N PHE A 158 -3.98 4.83 12.60
CA PHE A 158 -2.70 5.30 13.11
C PHE A 158 -2.88 6.31 14.25
N VAL A 159 -1.80 6.55 14.98
CA VAL A 159 -1.72 7.63 15.95
C VAL A 159 -1.25 8.89 15.22
N LEU A 160 -2.05 9.95 15.36
CA LEU A 160 -1.69 11.28 14.90
C LEU A 160 -0.90 11.99 16.00
N ASN A 161 0.01 12.86 15.62
CA ASN A 161 0.59 13.86 16.53
C ASN A 161 -0.52 14.48 17.38
N SER A 162 -0.27 14.65 18.69
CA SER A 162 -1.24 15.12 19.69
C SER A 162 -2.25 14.07 20.20
N ALA A 163 -1.89 12.78 20.15
CA ALA A 163 -2.63 11.67 20.78
C ALA A 163 -4.07 11.49 20.27
N TYR A 164 -4.23 11.44 18.96
CA TYR A 164 -5.49 11.09 18.30
C TYR A 164 -5.41 9.70 17.68
N SER A 165 -6.43 8.89 17.91
CA SER A 165 -6.71 7.71 17.13
C SER A 165 -7.40 8.12 15.82
N TRP A 166 -6.72 8.00 14.66
CA TRP A 166 -7.26 8.33 13.35
C TRP A 166 -7.51 7.10 12.52
N ASN A 167 -8.69 7.06 11.87
CA ASN A 167 -9.01 6.10 10.84
C ASN A 167 -9.25 6.83 9.51
N MET A 168 -8.43 6.52 8.50
CA MET A 168 -8.44 7.17 7.20
C MET A 168 -8.95 6.22 6.13
N PHE A 169 -9.92 6.67 5.33
CA PHE A 169 -10.44 5.98 4.16
C PHE A 169 -10.09 6.78 2.91
N ILE A 170 -9.43 6.15 1.96
CA ILE A 170 -9.00 6.77 0.71
C ILE A 170 -9.38 5.85 -0.44
N ALA A 171 -9.94 6.40 -1.49
CA ALA A 171 -10.21 5.68 -2.73
C ALA A 171 -9.96 6.58 -3.93
N GLY A 172 -9.50 6.01 -5.03
CA GLY A 172 -9.21 6.79 -6.22
C GLY A 172 -8.76 5.92 -7.38
N TYR A 173 -8.16 6.59 -8.35
CA TYR A 173 -7.56 5.93 -9.49
C TYR A 173 -6.30 6.66 -9.96
N ILE A 174 -5.35 5.89 -10.43
CA ILE A 174 -4.20 6.37 -11.21
C ILE A 174 -4.69 6.54 -12.65
N ASN A 175 -4.67 7.77 -13.17
CA ASN A 175 -5.28 8.14 -14.44
C ASN A 175 -4.36 7.83 -15.63
N THR A 176 -4.06 6.55 -15.81
CA THR A 176 -3.31 6.05 -16.98
C THR A 176 -3.88 4.72 -17.44
N THR A 177 -3.85 4.48 -18.75
CA THR A 177 -4.15 3.16 -19.33
C THR A 177 -2.89 2.31 -19.50
N ALA A 178 -1.69 2.87 -19.37
CA ALA A 178 -0.45 2.08 -19.36
C ALA A 178 -0.39 1.17 -18.13
N ALA A 179 0.25 0.01 -18.24
CA ALA A 179 0.44 -0.88 -17.10
C ALA A 179 1.28 -0.18 -16.01
N ILE A 180 0.87 -0.33 -14.75
CA ILE A 180 1.65 0.02 -13.57
C ILE A 180 2.39 -1.24 -13.13
N ASP A 181 3.69 -1.21 -13.12
CA ASP A 181 4.56 -2.32 -12.74
C ASP A 181 5.46 -1.99 -11.53
N GLU A 182 5.33 -0.77 -11.00
CA GLU A 182 6.05 -0.36 -9.79
C GLU A 182 5.14 0.40 -8.83
N ILE A 183 5.26 0.09 -7.54
CA ILE A 183 4.62 0.82 -6.44
C ILE A 183 5.68 1.21 -5.42
N GLN A 184 5.76 2.49 -5.09
CA GLN A 184 6.69 3.01 -4.10
C GLN A 184 5.95 3.63 -2.92
N PHE A 185 6.47 3.38 -1.72
CA PHE A 185 6.04 3.97 -0.46
C PHE A 185 7.16 4.83 0.13
N LYS A 186 6.81 5.96 0.72
CA LYS A 186 7.74 6.84 1.45
C LYS A 186 7.01 7.74 2.44
N MET A 187 7.75 8.36 3.33
CA MET A 187 7.24 9.48 4.13
C MET A 187 7.30 10.78 3.32
N SER A 188 6.46 11.75 3.67
CA SER A 188 6.48 13.11 3.10
C SER A 188 7.74 13.88 3.52
N SER A 189 8.29 13.54 4.69
CA SER A 189 9.56 14.06 5.22
C SER A 189 10.26 12.99 6.05
N GLY A 190 11.60 12.97 6.03
CA GLY A 190 12.38 11.94 6.73
C GLY A 190 12.22 10.55 6.13
N ASN A 191 12.60 9.53 6.88
CA ASN A 191 12.57 8.13 6.48
C ASN A 191 11.36 7.39 7.08
N ILE A 192 11.01 6.24 6.49
CA ILE A 192 10.24 5.21 7.18
C ILE A 192 11.21 4.57 8.16
N ASP A 193 11.07 4.87 9.45
CA ASP A 193 12.02 4.42 10.46
C ASP A 193 11.89 2.92 10.72
N ALA A 194 10.65 2.44 10.87
CA ALA A 194 10.34 1.04 11.08
C ALA A 194 9.02 0.64 10.41
N GLY A 195 8.78 -0.66 10.34
CA GLY A 195 7.53 -1.28 9.90
C GLY A 195 7.71 -2.26 8.76
N ASP A 196 6.66 -3.05 8.53
CA ASP A 196 6.60 -4.03 7.44
C ASP A 196 5.53 -3.65 6.42
N ILE A 197 5.84 -3.80 5.15
CA ILE A 197 4.87 -3.78 4.05
C ILE A 197 4.88 -5.15 3.40
N CYS A 198 3.74 -5.85 3.41
CA CYS A 198 3.59 -7.15 2.75
C CYS A 198 2.69 -7.01 1.55
N LEU A 199 3.12 -7.57 0.41
CA LEU A 199 2.36 -7.65 -0.84
C LEU A 199 1.73 -9.04 -0.97
N TYR A 200 0.46 -9.05 -1.35
CA TYR A 200 -0.31 -10.26 -1.66
C TYR A 200 -1.05 -10.11 -2.99
N GLY A 201 -1.23 -11.24 -3.69
CA GLY A 201 -2.13 -11.35 -4.83
C GLY A 201 -3.44 -12.03 -4.42
N ILE A 202 -4.57 -11.58 -4.96
CA ILE A 202 -5.90 -12.15 -4.76
C ILE A 202 -6.32 -12.88 -6.03
N ALA A 203 -6.62 -14.18 -5.89
CA ALA A 203 -7.05 -15.06 -6.98
C ALA A 203 -8.57 -15.07 -7.14
#